data_437741907f6d2dcf5262d38970a15d9d
#
_entry.id   437741907f6d2dcf5262d38970a15d9d
#
_cell.length_a   1.000
_cell.length_b   1.000
_cell.length_c   1.000
_cell.angle_alpha   90.00
_cell.angle_beta   90.00
_cell.angle_gamma   90.00
#
_symmetry.space_group_name_H-M   'P 1'
#
loop_
_entity.id
_entity.type
_entity.pdbx_description
1 polymer ?
#
loop_
_entity_poly.entity_id
_entity_poly.type
_entity_poly.pdbx_seq_one_letter_code
_entity_poly.pdbx_strand_id
1 'polypeptide(L)'
;MKMSKVWAARSITRLLIWTALLAGTPQMVFSASVSVDQEATQALSPAQRIEYVTKLGLIQGHLWVAAQLVEAGHPELGAKHAKHPGQEVYQELSPFFSATKSRGFASELEAMSGRFHGGSKADFRRAYVDVMSTVANIVDAQSLSAQAKLRVVGALVKQASIEYQAGVKDSAIVDLQEYQDARGFVEIAHELLAKDSRFQGAASGQTNELLVQIRAVKMLWPSLKPSGEILGDGHELALLSATLETMANESSVAY
;
A
#
# COMPACT_ATOMS: atom_id res chain seq x y z
N MET A 1 -31.15 -37.62 -0.03
CA MET A 1 -30.60 -37.12 1.24
C MET A 1 -29.68 -35.97 0.91
N LYS A 2 -30.16 -34.71 1.08
CA LYS A 2 -29.46 -33.47 0.71
C LYS A 2 -28.54 -33.10 1.86
N MET A 3 -27.23 -32.98 1.62
CA MET A 3 -26.32 -32.30 2.52
C MET A 3 -25.90 -30.96 1.91
N SER A 4 -26.49 -29.89 2.41
CA SER A 4 -26.10 -28.51 2.15
C SER A 4 -24.79 -28.23 2.87
N LYS A 5 -23.71 -27.96 2.13
CA LYS A 5 -22.48 -27.40 2.71
C LYS A 5 -22.63 -25.89 2.81
N VAL A 6 -22.85 -25.44 4.03
CA VAL A 6 -22.79 -24.03 4.43
C VAL A 6 -21.31 -23.60 4.39
N TRP A 7 -20.97 -22.73 3.47
CA TRP A 7 -19.70 -22.01 3.46
C TRP A 7 -19.81 -20.86 4.45
N ALA A 8 -19.19 -21.03 5.61
CA ALA A 8 -19.00 -19.94 6.56
C ALA A 8 -17.86 -19.04 6.05
N ALA A 9 -18.22 -17.87 5.55
CA ALA A 9 -17.29 -16.78 5.32
C ALA A 9 -16.70 -16.34 6.68
N ARG A 10 -15.47 -16.71 6.96
CA ARG A 10 -14.69 -16.13 8.06
C ARG A 10 -14.00 -14.88 7.54
N SER A 11 -14.72 -13.76 7.57
CA SER A 11 -14.12 -12.43 7.50
C SER A 11 -13.29 -12.23 8.76
N ILE A 12 -11.97 -12.35 8.66
CA ILE A 12 -11.07 -11.94 9.72
C ILE A 12 -10.87 -10.43 9.56
N THR A 13 -11.78 -9.67 10.14
CA THR A 13 -11.61 -8.22 10.34
C THR A 13 -10.50 -8.03 11.36
N ARG A 14 -9.26 -7.91 10.92
CA ARG A 14 -8.15 -7.44 11.76
C ARG A 14 -8.16 -5.92 11.78
N LEU A 15 -8.97 -5.40 12.71
CA LEU A 15 -8.95 -4.00 13.09
C LEU A 15 -7.58 -3.69 13.72
N LEU A 16 -6.75 -2.91 13.05
CA LEU A 16 -5.56 -2.32 13.66
C LEU A 16 -6.03 -1.26 14.65
N ILE A 17 -6.15 -1.64 15.93
CA ILE A 17 -6.45 -0.73 17.03
C ILE A 17 -5.18 0.06 17.36
N TRP A 18 -5.15 1.31 16.92
CA TRP A 18 -4.23 2.30 17.46
C TRP A 18 -4.81 2.80 18.80
N THR A 19 -4.37 2.24 19.92
CA THR A 19 -4.70 2.76 21.25
C THR A 19 -3.91 4.03 21.53
N ALA A 20 -4.56 5.19 21.41
CA ALA A 20 -4.06 6.43 21.99
C ALA A 20 -4.34 6.43 23.49
N LEU A 21 -3.27 6.50 24.29
CA LEU A 21 -3.36 6.69 25.74
C LEU A 21 -3.80 8.14 26.03
N LEU A 22 -5.01 8.35 26.50
CA LEU A 22 -5.49 9.63 27.02
C LEU A 22 -5.27 9.67 28.53
N ALA A 23 -4.32 10.49 28.96
CA ALA A 23 -4.20 10.93 30.37
C ALA A 23 -5.22 12.04 30.62
N GLY A 24 -6.07 11.86 31.64
CA GLY A 24 -7.11 12.81 31.99
C GLY A 24 -6.59 14.08 32.68
N THR A 25 -7.23 15.20 32.39
CA THR A 25 -7.18 16.43 33.19
C THR A 25 -8.58 17.07 33.28
N PRO A 26 -8.85 17.89 34.27
CA PRO A 26 -10.22 18.18 34.73
C PRO A 26 -10.96 19.24 33.91
N GLN A 27 -12.28 19.09 33.86
CA GLN A 27 -13.24 19.98 33.19
C GLN A 27 -13.27 21.38 33.84
N MET A 28 -13.01 22.40 32.99
CA MET A 28 -13.50 23.76 33.22
C MET A 28 -14.64 24.02 32.25
N VAL A 29 -15.82 24.32 32.80
CA VAL A 29 -17.00 24.71 32.02
C VAL A 29 -16.82 26.16 31.58
N PHE A 30 -16.59 26.37 30.31
CA PHE A 30 -16.72 27.68 29.66
C PHE A 30 -17.90 27.66 28.72
N SER A 31 -18.89 28.51 28.99
CA SER A 31 -19.91 28.84 28.02
C SER A 31 -19.28 29.54 26.83
N ALA A 32 -19.18 28.87 25.72
CA ALA A 32 -18.73 29.46 24.47
C ALA A 32 -19.93 29.58 23.51
N SER A 33 -20.17 30.80 23.09
CA SER A 33 -20.98 31.18 21.95
C SER A 33 -20.66 30.32 20.74
N VAL A 34 -21.68 29.73 20.13
CA VAL A 34 -21.57 28.97 18.88
C VAL A 34 -21.22 29.97 17.76
N SER A 35 -19.94 30.16 17.52
CA SER A 35 -19.45 30.63 16.25
C SER A 35 -19.49 29.42 15.31
N VAL A 36 -20.24 29.54 14.21
CA VAL A 36 -20.15 28.63 13.06
C VAL A 36 -18.75 28.84 12.48
N ASP A 37 -17.79 28.09 12.99
CA ASP A 37 -16.45 28.05 12.42
C ASP A 37 -16.57 27.42 11.03
N GLN A 38 -16.34 28.26 10.02
CA GLN A 38 -15.93 27.79 8.70
C GLN A 38 -14.79 26.79 8.93
N GLU A 39 -15.03 25.52 8.62
CA GLU A 39 -13.97 24.51 8.54
C GLU A 39 -12.93 25.03 7.53
N ALA A 40 -11.93 25.72 8.04
CA ALA A 40 -10.74 26.04 7.29
C ALA A 40 -10.13 24.70 6.88
N THR A 41 -10.12 24.41 5.61
CA THR A 41 -9.51 23.22 5.02
C THR A 41 -8.06 23.17 5.47
N GLN A 42 -7.80 22.43 6.52
CA GLN A 42 -6.48 22.39 7.15
C GLN A 42 -5.56 21.54 6.29
N ALA A 43 -4.44 22.13 5.84
CA ALA A 43 -3.44 21.41 5.07
C ALA A 43 -2.96 20.17 5.86
N LEU A 44 -2.78 19.04 5.17
CA LEU A 44 -2.29 17.81 5.78
C LEU A 44 -0.96 18.03 6.52
N SER A 45 -0.87 17.57 7.74
CA SER A 45 0.39 17.50 8.49
C SER A 45 1.39 16.56 7.78
N PRO A 46 2.70 16.64 8.07
CA PRO A 46 3.68 15.70 7.51
C PRO A 46 3.34 14.23 7.78
N ALA A 47 2.85 13.90 8.97
CA ALA A 47 2.45 12.54 9.32
C ALA A 47 1.23 12.08 8.49
N GLN A 48 0.23 12.93 8.33
CA GLN A 48 -0.94 12.63 7.50
C GLN A 48 -0.58 12.46 6.02
N ARG A 49 0.39 13.23 5.49
CA ARG A 49 0.87 13.02 4.11
C ARG A 49 1.56 11.67 3.94
N ILE A 50 2.37 11.24 4.92
CA ILE A 50 3.00 9.91 4.91
C ILE A 50 1.92 8.82 4.93
N GLU A 51 0.94 8.92 5.83
CA GLU A 51 -0.18 7.98 5.89
C GLU A 51 -0.95 7.92 4.57
N TYR A 52 -1.29 9.08 4.02
CA TYR A 52 -2.02 9.19 2.75
C TYR A 52 -1.27 8.50 1.61
N VAL A 53 0.02 8.83 1.43
CA VAL A 53 0.83 8.24 0.36
C VAL A 53 1.06 6.75 0.59
N THR A 54 1.17 6.30 1.83
CA THR A 54 1.25 4.87 2.15
C THR A 54 -0.02 4.14 1.71
N LYS A 55 -1.20 4.64 2.05
CA LYS A 55 -2.49 4.06 1.61
C LYS A 55 -2.62 4.03 0.08
N LEU A 56 -2.21 5.11 -0.60
CA LEU A 56 -2.15 5.15 -2.07
C LEU A 56 -1.20 4.09 -2.62
N GLY A 57 -0.04 3.90 -1.99
CA GLY A 57 0.93 2.87 -2.37
C GLY A 57 0.40 1.44 -2.19
N LEU A 58 -0.38 1.17 -1.14
CA LEU A 58 -1.04 -0.13 -0.95
C LEU A 58 -2.04 -0.40 -2.09
N ILE A 59 -2.87 0.59 -2.44
CA ILE A 59 -3.78 0.46 -3.60
C ILE A 59 -2.98 0.18 -4.87
N GLN A 60 -1.90 0.92 -5.13
CA GLN A 60 -1.06 0.68 -6.31
C GLN A 60 -0.48 -0.74 -6.33
N GLY A 61 -0.08 -1.29 -5.17
CA GLY A 61 0.42 -2.65 -5.04
C GLY A 61 -0.60 -3.71 -5.45
N HIS A 62 -1.83 -3.62 -4.94
CA HIS A 62 -2.92 -4.50 -5.35
C HIS A 62 -3.22 -4.40 -6.85
N LEU A 63 -3.28 -3.18 -7.39
CA LEU A 63 -3.54 -2.97 -8.82
C LEU A 63 -2.39 -3.49 -9.70
N TRP A 64 -1.14 -3.37 -9.23
CA TRP A 64 0.01 -3.95 -9.91
C TRP A 64 -0.11 -5.48 -9.97
N VAL A 65 -0.42 -6.15 -8.86
CA VAL A 65 -0.65 -7.61 -8.81
C VAL A 65 -1.78 -7.99 -9.77
N ALA A 66 -2.90 -7.27 -9.74
CA ALA A 66 -4.02 -7.50 -10.65
C ALA A 66 -3.58 -7.46 -12.12
N ALA A 67 -2.77 -6.47 -12.49
CA ALA A 67 -2.26 -6.31 -13.85
C ALA A 67 -1.31 -7.45 -14.25
N GLN A 68 -0.37 -7.84 -13.37
CA GLN A 68 0.54 -8.95 -13.66
C GLN A 68 -0.21 -10.27 -13.84
N LEU A 69 -1.23 -10.53 -13.02
CA LEU A 69 -2.05 -11.74 -13.14
C LEU A 69 -2.86 -11.78 -14.44
N VAL A 70 -3.43 -10.66 -14.88
CA VAL A 70 -4.12 -10.56 -16.18
C VAL A 70 -3.16 -10.82 -17.33
N GLU A 71 -1.95 -10.24 -17.29
CA GLU A 71 -0.92 -10.47 -18.31
C GLU A 71 -0.48 -11.94 -18.35
N ALA A 72 -0.38 -12.58 -17.18
CA ALA A 72 -0.07 -14.00 -17.06
C ALA A 72 -1.22 -14.93 -17.44
N GLY A 73 -2.40 -14.41 -17.79
CA GLY A 73 -3.56 -15.22 -18.20
C GLY A 73 -4.44 -15.69 -17.05
N HIS A 74 -4.36 -15.03 -15.90
CA HIS A 74 -5.18 -15.33 -14.69
C HIS A 74 -6.09 -14.15 -14.31
N PRO A 75 -7.01 -13.71 -15.18
CA PRO A 75 -7.84 -12.52 -14.93
C PRO A 75 -8.77 -12.71 -13.70
N GLU A 76 -9.21 -13.93 -13.41
CA GLU A 76 -10.04 -14.24 -12.24
C GLU A 76 -9.31 -14.02 -10.90
N LEU A 77 -8.00 -14.27 -10.86
CA LEU A 77 -7.17 -13.94 -9.70
C LEU A 77 -6.92 -12.43 -9.65
N GLY A 78 -6.61 -11.81 -10.79
CA GLY A 78 -6.43 -10.36 -10.89
C GLY A 78 -7.66 -9.58 -10.42
N ALA A 79 -8.86 -10.06 -10.73
CA ALA A 79 -10.11 -9.43 -10.30
C ALA A 79 -10.25 -9.34 -8.78
N LYS A 80 -9.73 -10.32 -8.03
CA LYS A 80 -9.73 -10.30 -6.56
C LYS A 80 -8.91 -9.13 -6.03
N HIS A 81 -7.69 -8.95 -6.55
CA HIS A 81 -6.79 -7.86 -6.14
C HIS A 81 -7.31 -6.48 -6.55
N ALA A 82 -7.97 -6.35 -7.69
CA ALA A 82 -8.56 -5.06 -8.10
C ALA A 82 -9.79 -4.68 -7.26
N LYS A 83 -10.51 -5.65 -6.71
CA LYS A 83 -11.68 -5.41 -5.87
C LYS A 83 -11.32 -5.01 -4.45
N HIS A 84 -10.26 -5.58 -3.89
CA HIS A 84 -9.82 -5.39 -2.51
C HIS A 84 -9.59 -3.91 -2.13
N PRO A 85 -8.77 -3.14 -2.88
CA PRO A 85 -8.49 -1.76 -2.52
C PRO A 85 -9.72 -0.84 -2.56
N GLY A 86 -10.68 -1.13 -3.45
CA GLY A 86 -11.90 -0.32 -3.57
C GLY A 86 -12.86 -0.49 -2.39
N GLN A 87 -12.80 -1.63 -1.70
CA GLN A 87 -13.72 -1.94 -0.60
C GLN A 87 -13.16 -1.57 0.78
N GLU A 88 -11.86 -1.62 0.96
CA GLU A 88 -11.22 -1.48 2.27
C GLU A 88 -10.39 -0.20 2.38
N VAL A 89 -9.46 0.02 1.47
CA VAL A 89 -8.51 1.14 1.57
C VAL A 89 -9.06 2.44 1.00
N TYR A 90 -9.80 2.39 -0.11
CA TYR A 90 -10.27 3.60 -0.80
C TYR A 90 -11.19 4.46 0.06
N GLN A 91 -12.07 3.85 0.85
CA GLN A 91 -13.00 4.58 1.73
C GLN A 91 -12.26 5.36 2.81
N GLU A 92 -11.13 4.83 3.30
CA GLU A 92 -10.28 5.49 4.29
C GLU A 92 -9.56 6.73 3.72
N LEU A 93 -9.54 6.88 2.40
CA LEU A 93 -8.93 8.05 1.72
C LEU A 93 -9.86 9.26 1.66
N SER A 94 -11.15 9.12 1.96
CA SER A 94 -12.14 10.21 1.87
C SER A 94 -11.74 11.48 2.64
N PRO A 95 -11.24 11.43 3.89
CA PRO A 95 -10.77 12.61 4.60
C PRO A 95 -9.59 13.29 3.90
N PHE A 96 -8.68 12.51 3.30
CA PHE A 96 -7.52 13.04 2.58
C PHE A 96 -7.93 13.71 1.27
N PHE A 97 -8.88 13.12 0.52
CA PHE A 97 -9.43 13.75 -0.69
C PHE A 97 -10.06 15.08 -0.36
N SER A 98 -10.82 15.16 0.73
CA SER A 98 -11.45 16.41 1.19
C SER A 98 -10.39 17.46 1.55
N ALA A 99 -9.39 17.09 2.36
CA ALA A 99 -8.32 17.98 2.79
C ALA A 99 -7.46 18.51 1.63
N THR A 100 -7.18 17.67 0.63
CA THR A 100 -6.36 18.02 -0.55
C THR A 100 -7.18 18.57 -1.72
N LYS A 101 -8.50 18.62 -1.61
CA LYS A 101 -9.45 18.98 -2.69
C LYS A 101 -9.27 18.08 -3.93
N SER A 102 -8.86 16.82 -3.71
CA SER A 102 -8.75 15.82 -4.77
C SER A 102 -10.12 15.23 -5.07
N ARG A 103 -10.43 15.03 -6.35
CA ARG A 103 -11.64 14.29 -6.76
C ARG A 103 -11.54 12.77 -6.49
N GLY A 104 -10.36 12.29 -6.07
CA GLY A 104 -10.09 10.87 -5.99
C GLY A 104 -10.00 10.21 -7.36
N PHE A 105 -10.14 8.88 -7.39
CA PHE A 105 -10.00 8.04 -8.59
C PHE A 105 -10.99 6.86 -8.62
N ALA A 106 -12.17 7.01 -8.00
CA ALA A 106 -13.20 5.97 -7.95
C ALA A 106 -13.64 5.53 -9.35
N SER A 107 -13.81 6.49 -10.28
CA SER A 107 -14.22 6.21 -11.66
C SER A 107 -13.19 5.40 -12.43
N GLU A 108 -11.91 5.64 -12.19
CA GLU A 108 -10.80 4.89 -12.81
C GLU A 108 -10.73 3.47 -12.25
N LEU A 109 -10.93 3.28 -10.94
CA LEU A 109 -11.00 1.96 -10.31
C LEU A 109 -12.20 1.16 -10.85
N GLU A 110 -13.36 1.78 -10.97
CA GLU A 110 -14.55 1.15 -11.52
C GLU A 110 -14.35 0.76 -13.00
N ALA A 111 -13.78 1.67 -13.80
CA ALA A 111 -13.46 1.40 -15.19
C ALA A 111 -12.51 0.22 -15.35
N MET A 112 -11.46 0.11 -14.52
CA MET A 112 -10.56 -1.02 -14.51
C MET A 112 -11.25 -2.32 -14.09
N SER A 113 -12.02 -2.26 -12.99
CA SER A 113 -12.75 -3.42 -12.46
C SER A 113 -13.76 -3.98 -13.47
N GLY A 114 -14.42 -3.13 -14.22
CA GLY A 114 -15.35 -3.52 -15.27
C GLY A 114 -14.70 -4.31 -16.42
N ARG A 115 -13.37 -4.20 -16.61
CA ARG A 115 -12.65 -4.91 -17.69
C ARG A 115 -12.38 -6.39 -17.40
N PHE A 116 -12.50 -6.86 -16.16
CA PHE A 116 -12.37 -8.28 -15.85
C PHE A 116 -13.50 -9.12 -16.42
N HIS A 117 -14.66 -8.54 -16.70
CA HIS A 117 -15.88 -9.26 -17.13
C HIS A 117 -16.18 -9.17 -18.63
N GLY A 118 -15.28 -8.67 -19.46
CA GLY A 118 -15.56 -8.63 -20.90
C GLY A 118 -14.70 -7.68 -21.74
N GLY A 119 -13.58 -7.23 -21.21
CA GLY A 119 -12.60 -6.39 -21.95
C GLY A 119 -11.48 -7.20 -22.61
N SER A 120 -10.86 -6.66 -23.64
CA SER A 120 -9.59 -7.21 -24.12
C SER A 120 -8.47 -6.89 -23.13
N LYS A 121 -7.32 -7.62 -23.19
CA LYS A 121 -6.12 -7.28 -22.42
C LYS A 121 -5.64 -5.84 -22.70
N ALA A 122 -5.83 -5.35 -23.92
CA ALA A 122 -5.47 -3.98 -24.28
C ALA A 122 -6.38 -2.95 -23.58
N ASP A 123 -7.69 -3.22 -23.47
CA ASP A 123 -8.63 -2.36 -22.75
C ASP A 123 -8.33 -2.34 -21.26
N PHE A 124 -8.04 -3.51 -20.68
CA PHE A 124 -7.63 -3.63 -19.28
C PHE A 124 -6.35 -2.83 -19.03
N ARG A 125 -5.32 -2.99 -19.88
CA ARG A 125 -4.04 -2.28 -19.74
C ARG A 125 -4.22 -0.77 -19.80
N ARG A 126 -5.08 -0.25 -20.69
CA ARG A 126 -5.39 1.19 -20.71
C ARG A 126 -6.01 1.65 -19.39
N ALA A 127 -7.05 0.97 -18.92
CA ALA A 127 -7.69 1.33 -17.65
C ALA A 127 -6.73 1.24 -16.45
N TYR A 128 -5.83 0.25 -16.44
CA TYR A 128 -4.76 0.14 -15.45
C TYR A 128 -3.81 1.34 -15.49
N VAL A 129 -3.35 1.73 -16.68
CA VAL A 129 -2.46 2.90 -16.85
C VAL A 129 -3.16 4.18 -16.40
N ASP A 130 -4.45 4.34 -16.70
CA ASP A 130 -5.22 5.52 -16.33
C ASP A 130 -5.34 5.66 -14.81
N VAL A 131 -5.71 4.58 -14.09
CA VAL A 131 -5.81 4.64 -12.62
C VAL A 131 -4.44 4.83 -11.98
N MET A 132 -3.40 4.12 -12.43
CA MET A 132 -2.05 4.26 -11.88
C MET A 132 -1.48 5.65 -12.10
N SER A 133 -1.72 6.26 -13.27
CA SER A 133 -1.31 7.64 -13.57
C SER A 133 -2.04 8.65 -12.68
N THR A 134 -3.34 8.46 -12.47
CA THR A 134 -4.12 9.34 -11.58
C THR A 134 -3.59 9.27 -10.14
N VAL A 135 -3.33 8.05 -9.63
CA VAL A 135 -2.75 7.87 -8.29
C VAL A 135 -1.34 8.46 -8.20
N ALA A 136 -0.50 8.26 -9.21
CA ALA A 136 0.85 8.83 -9.24
C ALA A 136 0.83 10.37 -9.16
N ASN A 137 -0.07 11.03 -9.90
CA ASN A 137 -0.25 12.48 -9.83
C ASN A 137 -0.66 12.96 -8.42
N ILE A 138 -1.52 12.19 -7.73
CA ILE A 138 -1.93 12.51 -6.35
C ILE A 138 -0.74 12.36 -5.40
N VAL A 139 0.07 11.31 -5.55
CA VAL A 139 1.30 11.08 -4.76
C VAL A 139 2.29 12.22 -4.96
N ASP A 140 2.57 12.59 -6.20
CA ASP A 140 3.55 13.64 -6.55
C ASP A 140 3.11 15.01 -6.00
N ALA A 141 1.80 15.30 -6.00
CA ALA A 141 1.25 16.52 -5.42
C ALA A 141 1.49 16.65 -3.91
N GLN A 142 1.78 15.55 -3.20
CA GLN A 142 2.11 15.60 -1.77
C GLN A 142 3.51 16.15 -1.49
N SER A 143 4.39 16.23 -2.49
CA SER A 143 5.72 16.83 -2.41
C SER A 143 6.53 16.33 -1.19
N LEU A 144 6.56 15.01 -0.97
CA LEU A 144 7.25 14.42 0.17
C LEU A 144 8.75 14.72 0.16
N SER A 145 9.32 15.03 1.33
CA SER A 145 10.77 15.04 1.52
C SER A 145 11.35 13.64 1.28
N ALA A 146 12.67 13.54 1.05
CA ALA A 146 13.34 12.24 0.92
C ALA A 146 13.10 11.36 2.16
N GLN A 147 13.21 11.94 3.36
CA GLN A 147 12.94 11.25 4.62
C GLN A 147 11.48 10.76 4.72
N ALA A 148 10.50 11.60 4.38
CA ALA A 148 9.09 11.22 4.39
C ALA A 148 8.83 10.07 3.39
N LYS A 149 9.51 10.09 2.24
CA LYS A 149 9.44 9.01 1.25
C LYS A 149 10.03 7.71 1.79
N LEU A 150 11.16 7.75 2.50
CA LEU A 150 11.73 6.57 3.17
C LEU A 150 10.75 5.98 4.20
N ARG A 151 10.02 6.81 4.93
CA ARG A 151 8.96 6.33 5.86
C ARG A 151 7.82 5.64 5.13
N VAL A 152 7.38 6.16 3.99
CA VAL A 152 6.37 5.50 3.14
C VAL A 152 6.89 4.15 2.65
N VAL A 153 8.12 4.12 2.13
CA VAL A 153 8.74 2.86 1.65
C VAL A 153 8.86 1.85 2.78
N GLY A 154 9.31 2.27 3.98
CA GLY A 154 9.38 1.41 5.16
C GLY A 154 8.00 0.85 5.54
N ALA A 155 6.95 1.67 5.51
CA ALA A 155 5.60 1.24 5.80
C ALA A 155 5.06 0.21 4.79
N LEU A 156 5.35 0.40 3.49
CA LEU A 156 4.98 -0.57 2.44
C LEU A 156 5.71 -1.91 2.62
N VAL A 157 7.03 -1.89 2.90
CA VAL A 157 7.81 -3.11 3.14
C VAL A 157 7.36 -3.80 4.43
N LYS A 158 6.99 -3.04 5.47
CA LYS A 158 6.41 -3.58 6.69
C LYS A 158 5.10 -4.31 6.42
N GLN A 159 4.19 -3.70 5.66
CA GLN A 159 2.95 -4.36 5.27
C GLN A 159 3.24 -5.61 4.44
N ALA A 160 4.17 -5.54 3.48
CA ALA A 160 4.60 -6.70 2.72
C ALA A 160 5.12 -7.84 3.61
N SER A 161 5.86 -7.53 4.69
CA SER A 161 6.30 -8.54 5.66
C SER A 161 5.13 -9.20 6.38
N ILE A 162 4.11 -8.43 6.76
CA ILE A 162 2.90 -8.93 7.42
C ILE A 162 2.12 -9.88 6.49
N GLU A 163 1.88 -9.45 5.24
CA GLU A 163 1.14 -10.24 4.26
C GLU A 163 1.90 -11.50 3.85
N TYR A 164 3.24 -11.39 3.67
CA TYR A 164 4.05 -12.56 3.37
C TYR A 164 3.98 -13.62 4.47
N GLN A 165 4.07 -13.21 5.74
CA GLN A 165 3.96 -14.12 6.89
C GLN A 165 2.54 -14.71 7.03
N ALA A 166 1.52 -13.99 6.58
CA ALA A 166 0.16 -14.51 6.52
C ALA A 166 -0.01 -15.53 5.36
N GLY A 167 0.63 -15.25 4.22
CA GLY A 167 0.56 -16.02 2.99
C GLY A 167 1.42 -17.27 2.95
N VAL A 168 2.57 -17.29 3.67
CA VAL A 168 3.57 -18.38 3.62
C VAL A 168 3.82 -18.92 5.01
N LYS A 169 3.75 -20.24 5.16
CA LYS A 169 4.11 -20.97 6.40
C LYS A 169 4.81 -22.27 6.02
N ASP A 170 5.90 -22.57 6.71
CA ASP A 170 6.67 -23.81 6.52
C ASP A 170 6.98 -24.07 5.04
N SER A 171 7.46 -23.04 4.33
CA SER A 171 7.78 -23.05 2.88
C SER A 171 6.59 -23.38 1.96
N ALA A 172 5.37 -23.30 2.47
CA ALA A 172 4.14 -23.51 1.68
C ALA A 172 3.28 -22.26 1.65
N ILE A 173 2.64 -22.01 0.50
CA ILE A 173 1.61 -20.98 0.39
C ILE A 173 0.33 -21.48 1.06
N VAL A 174 -0.07 -20.82 2.14
CA VAL A 174 -1.31 -21.07 2.87
C VAL A 174 -2.40 -20.08 2.49
N ASP A 175 -2.02 -18.86 2.07
CA ASP A 175 -2.90 -17.88 1.45
C ASP A 175 -2.21 -17.24 0.25
N LEU A 176 -2.70 -17.57 -0.95
CA LEU A 176 -2.12 -17.09 -2.19
C LEU A 176 -2.34 -15.59 -2.38
N GLN A 177 -3.44 -15.03 -1.89
CA GLN A 177 -3.76 -13.62 -2.06
C GLN A 177 -2.77 -12.76 -1.27
N GLU A 178 -2.54 -13.08 0.00
CA GLU A 178 -1.60 -12.36 0.86
C GLU A 178 -0.14 -12.48 0.35
N TYR A 179 0.24 -13.67 -0.11
CA TYR A 179 1.54 -13.85 -0.78
C TYR A 179 1.71 -12.92 -1.99
N GLN A 180 0.67 -12.76 -2.80
CA GLN A 180 0.68 -11.91 -3.99
C GLN A 180 0.67 -10.43 -3.61
N ASP A 181 -0.12 -10.01 -2.62
CA ASP A 181 -0.20 -8.62 -2.14
C ASP A 181 1.14 -8.14 -1.61
N ALA A 182 1.82 -8.98 -0.81
CA ALA A 182 3.17 -8.70 -0.33
C ALA A 182 4.15 -8.38 -1.49
N ARG A 183 4.07 -9.12 -2.60
CA ARG A 183 4.89 -8.86 -3.79
C ARG A 183 4.58 -7.49 -4.41
N GLY A 184 3.31 -7.14 -4.50
CA GLY A 184 2.86 -5.84 -5.03
C GLY A 184 3.38 -4.68 -4.20
N PHE A 185 3.33 -4.77 -2.88
CA PHE A 185 3.80 -3.71 -1.98
C PHE A 185 5.32 -3.49 -2.08
N VAL A 186 6.11 -4.57 -2.19
CA VAL A 186 7.55 -4.46 -2.44
C VAL A 186 7.84 -3.82 -3.81
N GLU A 187 7.03 -4.10 -4.83
CA GLU A 187 7.20 -3.48 -6.15
C GLU A 187 6.99 -1.97 -6.09
N ILE A 188 5.92 -1.51 -5.45
CA ILE A 188 5.66 -0.07 -5.31
C ILE A 188 6.72 0.61 -4.44
N ALA A 189 7.16 -0.03 -3.36
CA ALA A 189 8.27 0.45 -2.54
C ALA A 189 9.55 0.66 -3.37
N HIS A 190 9.89 -0.31 -4.22
CA HIS A 190 11.00 -0.21 -5.17
C HIS A 190 10.83 0.94 -6.15
N GLU A 191 9.65 1.08 -6.77
CA GLU A 191 9.38 2.14 -7.73
C GLU A 191 9.48 3.55 -7.13
N LEU A 192 8.98 3.74 -5.91
CA LEU A 192 9.05 5.02 -5.21
C LEU A 192 10.49 5.50 -4.97
N LEU A 193 11.42 4.58 -4.71
CA LEU A 193 12.85 4.91 -4.57
C LEU A 193 13.53 5.04 -5.94
N ALA A 194 13.29 4.12 -6.85
CA ALA A 194 13.99 4.06 -8.13
C ALA A 194 13.65 5.23 -9.07
N LYS A 195 12.45 5.81 -8.96
CA LYS A 195 12.01 6.95 -9.78
C LYS A 195 12.44 8.31 -9.22
N ASP A 196 12.88 8.38 -7.98
CA ASP A 196 13.25 9.65 -7.34
C ASP A 196 14.73 9.96 -7.51
N SER A 197 15.04 11.04 -8.25
CA SER A 197 16.41 11.46 -8.55
C SER A 197 17.25 11.76 -7.30
N ARG A 198 16.63 12.10 -6.16
CA ARG A 198 17.32 12.33 -4.88
C ARG A 198 17.97 11.05 -4.35
N PHE A 199 17.48 9.88 -4.77
CA PHE A 199 18.02 8.58 -4.43
C PHE A 199 18.90 7.98 -5.53
N GLN A 200 19.16 8.74 -6.60
CA GLN A 200 20.02 8.32 -7.71
C GLN A 200 21.36 9.10 -7.65
N GLY A 201 22.47 8.40 -7.88
CA GLY A 201 23.78 9.04 -8.02
C GLY A 201 24.80 8.65 -6.94
N ALA A 202 26.07 9.08 -7.14
CA ALA A 202 27.22 8.68 -6.34
C ALA A 202 27.19 9.18 -4.89
N ALA A 203 26.41 10.22 -4.57
CA ALA A 203 26.26 10.75 -3.22
C ALA A 203 25.32 9.92 -2.33
N SER A 204 24.65 8.92 -2.87
CA SER A 204 23.60 8.13 -2.22
C SER A 204 24.02 6.67 -1.94
N GLY A 205 25.23 6.44 -1.44
CA GLY A 205 25.75 5.08 -1.15
C GLY A 205 24.74 4.23 -0.38
N GLN A 206 24.18 4.74 0.70
CA GLN A 206 23.17 4.07 1.51
C GLN A 206 21.87 3.79 0.75
N THR A 207 21.43 4.68 -0.12
CA THR A 207 20.20 4.50 -0.90
C THR A 207 20.37 3.48 -2.01
N ASN A 208 21.56 3.42 -2.62
CA ASN A 208 21.88 2.37 -3.59
C ASN A 208 21.83 0.99 -2.92
N GLU A 209 22.30 0.89 -1.69
CA GLU A 209 22.23 -0.34 -0.90
C GLU A 209 20.77 -0.74 -0.62
N LEU A 210 19.90 0.21 -0.25
CA LEU A 210 18.46 -0.06 -0.09
C LEU A 210 17.82 -0.58 -1.38
N LEU A 211 18.13 0.00 -2.52
CA LEU A 211 17.64 -0.49 -3.81
C LEU A 211 18.12 -1.92 -4.11
N VAL A 212 19.36 -2.24 -3.74
CA VAL A 212 19.90 -3.61 -3.85
C VAL A 212 19.15 -4.55 -2.91
N GLN A 213 18.92 -4.16 -1.66
CA GLN A 213 18.19 -4.98 -0.69
C GLN A 213 16.73 -5.20 -1.11
N ILE A 214 16.02 -4.15 -1.58
CA ILE A 214 14.66 -4.29 -2.10
C ILE A 214 14.62 -5.23 -3.31
N ARG A 215 15.63 -5.19 -4.18
CA ARG A 215 15.74 -6.13 -5.31
C ARG A 215 16.01 -7.55 -4.83
N ALA A 216 16.82 -7.72 -3.80
CA ALA A 216 17.11 -9.03 -3.23
C ALA A 216 15.87 -9.69 -2.63
N VAL A 217 15.07 -8.96 -1.83
CA VAL A 217 13.85 -9.52 -1.26
C VAL A 217 12.80 -9.88 -2.32
N LYS A 218 12.85 -9.31 -3.53
CA LYS A 218 11.98 -9.74 -4.64
C LYS A 218 12.19 -11.20 -5.04
N MET A 219 13.33 -11.78 -4.73
CA MET A 219 13.63 -13.21 -4.99
C MET A 219 12.78 -14.17 -4.14
N LEU A 220 12.11 -13.68 -3.07
CA LEU A 220 11.12 -14.45 -2.32
C LEU A 220 9.93 -14.89 -3.17
N TRP A 221 9.69 -14.20 -4.30
CA TRP A 221 8.62 -14.51 -5.24
C TRP A 221 9.18 -14.99 -6.58
N PRO A 222 9.40 -16.29 -6.78
CA PRO A 222 9.78 -16.82 -8.11
C PRO A 222 8.70 -16.54 -9.15
N SER A 223 7.43 -16.49 -8.75
CA SER A 223 6.30 -16.02 -9.55
C SER A 223 5.14 -15.63 -8.63
N LEU A 224 4.09 -14.98 -9.17
CA LEU A 224 2.85 -14.71 -8.42
C LEU A 224 1.98 -15.97 -8.20
N LYS A 225 2.27 -17.07 -8.91
CA LYS A 225 1.57 -18.35 -8.77
C LYS A 225 2.61 -19.47 -8.88
N PRO A 226 3.46 -19.66 -7.88
CA PRO A 226 4.45 -20.72 -7.92
C PRO A 226 3.81 -22.10 -7.78
N SER A 227 4.47 -23.11 -8.32
CA SER A 227 4.02 -24.51 -8.32
C SER A 227 4.81 -25.42 -7.35
N GLY A 228 5.70 -24.85 -6.55
CA GLY A 228 6.60 -25.59 -5.65
C GLY A 228 6.77 -24.91 -4.30
N GLU A 229 7.74 -25.39 -3.54
CA GLU A 229 8.12 -24.79 -2.27
C GLU A 229 8.59 -23.34 -2.44
N ILE A 230 8.26 -22.52 -1.46
CA ILE A 230 8.71 -21.14 -1.38
C ILE A 230 9.98 -21.09 -0.54
N LEU A 231 11.03 -20.50 -1.11
CA LEU A 231 12.28 -20.28 -0.41
C LEU A 231 12.20 -18.99 0.40
N GLY A 232 12.52 -19.08 1.70
CA GLY A 232 12.49 -17.94 2.61
C GLY A 232 11.20 -17.81 3.41
N ASP A 233 11.34 -17.22 4.59
CA ASP A 233 10.27 -17.07 5.58
C ASP A 233 9.79 -15.61 5.74
N GLY A 234 10.30 -14.70 4.92
CA GLY A 234 10.00 -13.28 4.99
C GLY A 234 10.74 -12.51 6.10
N HIS A 235 11.71 -13.15 6.78
CA HIS A 235 12.52 -12.47 7.79
C HIS A 235 13.30 -11.30 7.19
N GLU A 236 13.78 -11.44 5.97
CA GLU A 236 14.46 -10.41 5.20
C GLU A 236 13.60 -9.16 4.99
N LEU A 237 12.29 -9.33 4.82
CA LEU A 237 11.35 -8.19 4.71
C LEU A 237 11.23 -7.42 6.04
N ALA A 238 11.20 -8.14 7.16
CA ALA A 238 11.15 -7.51 8.48
C ALA A 238 12.45 -6.75 8.78
N LEU A 239 13.60 -7.32 8.45
CA LEU A 239 14.91 -6.66 8.58
C LEU A 239 15.01 -5.42 7.69
N LEU A 240 14.59 -5.50 6.44
CA LEU A 240 14.59 -4.38 5.51
C LEU A 240 13.67 -3.25 6.01
N SER A 241 12.49 -3.58 6.53
CA SER A 241 11.57 -2.59 7.11
C SER A 241 12.23 -1.87 8.30
N ALA A 242 12.88 -2.59 9.22
CA ALA A 242 13.57 -2.00 10.36
C ALA A 242 14.75 -1.11 9.93
N THR A 243 15.48 -1.50 8.90
CA THR A 243 16.56 -0.68 8.31
C THR A 243 16.02 0.64 7.75
N LEU A 244 14.93 0.59 6.99
CA LEU A 244 14.27 1.76 6.44
C LEU A 244 13.75 2.71 7.52
N GLU A 245 13.15 2.18 8.59
CA GLU A 245 12.70 2.96 9.74
C GLU A 245 13.88 3.67 10.45
N THR A 246 15.00 2.97 10.64
CA THR A 246 16.22 3.53 11.25
C THR A 246 16.78 4.67 10.40
N MET A 247 16.97 4.48 9.11
CA MET A 247 17.46 5.51 8.20
C MET A 247 16.55 6.74 8.13
N ALA A 248 15.23 6.52 8.14
CA ALA A 248 14.26 7.61 8.17
C ALA A 248 14.31 8.42 9.47
N ASN A 249 14.75 7.82 10.59
CA ASN A 249 14.90 8.50 11.88
C ASN A 249 16.25 9.23 11.99
N GLU A 250 17.34 8.63 11.53
CA GLU A 250 18.69 9.22 11.57
C GLU A 250 18.76 10.52 10.74
N SER A 251 18.10 10.54 9.58
CA SER A 251 18.02 11.74 8.74
C SER A 251 17.29 12.91 9.40
N SER A 252 16.55 12.70 10.51
CA SER A 252 15.86 13.75 11.26
C SER A 252 16.73 14.43 12.32
N VAL A 253 17.88 13.87 12.64
CA VAL A 253 18.78 14.37 13.69
C VAL A 253 19.90 15.29 13.13
N ALA A 254 20.04 15.36 11.81
CA ALA A 254 21.12 16.07 11.12
C ALA A 254 20.81 17.54 10.77
N TYR A 255 19.83 18.20 11.44
CA TYR A 255 19.55 19.64 11.31
C TYR A 255 19.41 20.32 12.66
#